data_d2195d4c8f0810cffd3b42a067cc98c3
#
_entry.id   d2195d4c8f0810cffd3b42a067cc98c3
#
_cell.length_a   1.000
_cell.length_b   1.000
_cell.length_c   1.000
_cell.angle_alpha   90.00
_cell.angle_beta   90.00
_cell.angle_gamma   90.00
#
_symmetry.space_group_name_H-M   'P 1'
#
loop_
_entity.id
_entity.type
_entity.pdbx_description
1 polymer ?
#
loop_
_entity_poly.entity_id
_entity_poly.type
_entity_poly.pdbx_seq_one_letter_code
_entity_poly.pdbx_strand_id
1 'polypeptide(L)'
;MKNNYVVLFCAFFISFLGNAQNFKSSKKIVDKTTKLPLENVAIYNDKDNSTTNQEGFFVFISEKNEINFNLLGYNSLKTTFEALEKQDTIFMEAKAFELKEVVITNVEPFIKKVYNKMEENYSSNYTSNFFLRNVLKKDNSIVVLQDIHAKRAKNTNPKNPDEIQVLNMRKTSFFEKKDQIDFRFPDLNEFFRGLFPALDKNIFTEEDYNDLDFRKILFESKEKNVEGQIFKGYFVINRNDYAVVEFFTTMRDNPEVVPYKKITFSSVQYRTTKYERLMKFSKNSTLNKYYLQLSKLMANVEVVPGTKSGSSFYFNLAMDYFTTSSFTNEKVEPNFATDKDVFKAKFPYSAEFWNNQNQLPLTTELKDFLKRVSENKDKKKEFEIIGNF
;
A
#
# COMPACT_ATOMS: atom_id res chain seq x y z
N MET A 1 10.99 -38.52 49.86
CA MET A 1 9.72 -37.88 49.45
C MET A 1 9.82 -36.41 49.01
N LYS A 2 10.82 -35.63 49.38
CA LYS A 2 10.96 -34.20 48.98
C LYS A 2 11.29 -33.97 47.49
N ASN A 3 11.98 -34.88 46.80
CA ASN A 3 12.40 -34.71 45.41
C ASN A 3 11.28 -34.88 44.36
N ASN A 4 10.22 -35.60 44.68
CA ASN A 4 9.14 -35.86 43.73
C ASN A 4 8.22 -34.64 43.53
N TYR A 5 8.12 -33.76 44.53
CA TYR A 5 7.31 -32.51 44.39
C TYR A 5 7.99 -31.46 43.51
N VAL A 6 9.32 -31.39 43.50
CA VAL A 6 10.07 -30.49 42.64
C VAL A 6 9.93 -30.89 41.18
N VAL A 7 9.99 -32.21 40.89
CA VAL A 7 9.79 -32.72 39.53
C VAL A 7 8.35 -32.46 39.02
N LEU A 8 7.36 -32.64 39.89
CA LEU A 8 5.95 -32.38 39.57
C LEU A 8 5.71 -30.87 39.34
N PHE A 9 6.36 -30.01 40.13
CA PHE A 9 6.27 -28.54 39.98
C PHE A 9 6.94 -28.03 38.69
N CYS A 10 8.11 -28.59 38.34
CA CYS A 10 8.77 -28.30 37.06
C CYS A 10 7.97 -28.82 35.85
N ALA A 11 7.36 -30.00 35.93
CA ALA A 11 6.50 -30.55 34.88
C ALA A 11 5.22 -29.71 34.66
N PHE A 12 4.68 -29.11 35.71
CA PHE A 12 3.52 -28.20 35.62
C PHE A 12 3.86 -26.86 34.98
N PHE A 13 5.11 -26.35 35.15
CA PHE A 13 5.58 -25.12 34.50
C PHE A 13 5.91 -25.30 33.01
N ILE A 14 6.34 -26.49 32.58
CA ILE A 14 6.63 -26.80 31.18
C ILE A 14 5.34 -26.90 30.35
N SER A 15 4.20 -27.26 30.93
CA SER A 15 2.91 -27.30 30.24
C SER A 15 2.29 -25.93 29.95
N PHE A 16 2.84 -24.84 30.50
CA PHE A 16 2.43 -23.46 30.20
C PHE A 16 3.24 -22.78 29.08
N LEU A 17 4.23 -23.44 28.48
CA LEU A 17 4.83 -23.02 27.23
C LEU A 17 3.89 -23.39 26.08
N GLY A 18 2.66 -22.91 26.13
CA GLY A 18 1.73 -22.98 25.02
C GLY A 18 2.34 -22.20 23.85
N ASN A 19 2.80 -22.93 22.83
CA ASN A 19 3.14 -22.29 21.56
C ASN A 19 1.89 -21.53 21.12
N ALA A 20 1.96 -20.20 21.08
CA ALA A 20 0.94 -19.39 20.42
C ALA A 20 0.93 -19.83 18.96
N GLN A 21 0.01 -20.72 18.62
CA GLN A 21 -0.12 -21.23 17.26
C GLN A 21 -0.74 -20.11 16.41
N ASN A 22 0.03 -19.59 15.47
CA ASN A 22 -0.50 -18.62 14.51
C ASN A 22 -1.47 -19.32 13.57
N PHE A 23 -2.69 -18.79 13.47
CA PHE A 23 -3.62 -19.16 12.42
C PHE A 23 -3.13 -18.58 11.09
N LYS A 24 -3.32 -19.31 9.99
CA LYS A 24 -2.96 -18.87 8.65
C LYS A 24 -4.04 -19.21 7.65
N SER A 25 -4.47 -18.24 6.86
CA SER A 25 -5.39 -18.44 5.75
C SER A 25 -4.85 -17.80 4.49
N SER A 26 -4.99 -18.51 3.36
CA SER A 26 -4.68 -17.99 2.02
C SER A 26 -5.82 -18.38 1.10
N LYS A 27 -6.65 -17.42 0.72
CA LYS A 27 -7.89 -17.62 -0.03
C LYS A 27 -8.07 -16.53 -1.08
N LYS A 28 -9.13 -16.69 -1.88
CA LYS A 28 -9.56 -15.70 -2.86
C LYS A 28 -10.87 -15.04 -2.44
N ILE A 29 -10.98 -13.73 -2.66
CA ILE A 29 -12.21 -12.97 -2.43
C ILE A 29 -12.75 -12.49 -3.77
N VAL A 30 -14.04 -12.69 -4.00
CA VAL A 30 -14.74 -12.29 -5.23
C VAL A 30 -16.06 -11.61 -4.90
N ASP A 31 -16.54 -10.80 -5.82
CA ASP A 31 -17.90 -10.27 -5.79
C ASP A 31 -18.90 -11.42 -5.94
N LYS A 32 -19.92 -11.42 -5.07
CA LYS A 32 -20.94 -12.50 -5.03
C LYS A 32 -21.74 -12.62 -6.32
N THR A 33 -22.00 -11.49 -6.99
CA THR A 33 -22.84 -11.41 -8.19
C THR A 33 -22.02 -11.61 -9.47
N THR A 34 -20.96 -10.79 -9.64
CA THR A 34 -20.18 -10.77 -10.88
C THR A 34 -19.11 -11.85 -10.94
N LYS A 35 -18.76 -12.46 -9.78
CA LYS A 35 -17.64 -13.43 -9.61
C LYS A 35 -16.27 -12.85 -9.93
N LEU A 36 -16.17 -11.55 -10.16
CA LEU A 36 -14.88 -10.88 -10.38
C LEU A 36 -14.06 -10.80 -9.08
N PRO A 37 -12.73 -10.87 -9.16
CA PRO A 37 -11.88 -10.74 -8.00
C PRO A 37 -12.02 -9.34 -7.37
N LEU A 38 -11.98 -9.29 -6.03
CA LEU A 38 -12.02 -8.03 -5.28
C LEU A 38 -10.63 -7.67 -4.77
N GLU A 39 -10.09 -6.59 -5.30
CA GLU A 39 -8.82 -6.01 -4.91
C GLU A 39 -8.98 -5.03 -3.73
N ASN A 40 -7.93 -4.88 -2.92
CA ASN A 40 -7.88 -3.92 -1.80
C ASN A 40 -8.97 -4.15 -0.73
N VAL A 41 -9.43 -5.37 -0.56
CA VAL A 41 -10.27 -5.75 0.58
C VAL A 41 -9.42 -5.69 1.85
N ALA A 42 -9.81 -4.89 2.82
CA ALA A 42 -9.16 -4.87 4.13
C ALA A 42 -9.52 -6.15 4.89
N ILE A 43 -8.51 -6.88 5.37
CA ILE A 43 -8.63 -8.12 6.14
C ILE A 43 -7.95 -7.86 7.46
N TYR A 44 -8.67 -7.94 8.56
CA TYR A 44 -8.13 -7.48 9.84
C TYR A 44 -8.81 -8.10 11.06
N ASN A 45 -8.13 -7.97 12.18
CA ASN A 45 -8.70 -8.10 13.52
C ASN A 45 -8.17 -6.97 14.41
N ASP A 46 -8.21 -7.12 15.72
CA ASP A 46 -7.73 -6.11 16.67
C ASP A 46 -6.19 -5.94 16.68
N LYS A 47 -5.44 -6.90 16.12
CA LYS A 47 -3.97 -6.94 16.14
C LYS A 47 -3.35 -6.80 14.76
N ASP A 48 -3.84 -7.59 13.80
CA ASP A 48 -3.19 -7.83 12.51
C ASP A 48 -4.05 -7.35 11.34
N ASN A 49 -3.39 -6.97 10.25
CA ASN A 49 -4.03 -6.53 9.02
C ASN A 49 -3.36 -7.18 7.79
N SER A 50 -4.15 -7.34 6.75
CA SER A 50 -3.74 -7.74 5.41
C SER A 50 -4.66 -7.12 4.37
N THR A 51 -4.41 -7.41 3.09
CA THR A 51 -5.26 -6.96 1.98
C THR A 51 -5.20 -7.93 0.82
N THR A 52 -6.19 -7.88 -0.08
CA THR A 52 -6.17 -8.64 -1.33
C THR A 52 -5.35 -7.96 -2.41
N ASN A 53 -4.66 -8.77 -3.23
CA ASN A 53 -4.03 -8.32 -4.46
C ASN A 53 -5.07 -8.11 -5.59
N GLN A 54 -4.63 -7.68 -6.78
CA GLN A 54 -5.49 -7.43 -7.95
C GLN A 54 -6.22 -8.68 -8.47
N GLU A 55 -5.76 -9.89 -8.12
CA GLU A 55 -6.41 -11.16 -8.47
C GLU A 55 -7.36 -11.66 -7.35
N GLY A 56 -7.56 -10.85 -6.30
CA GLY A 56 -8.42 -11.13 -5.16
C GLY A 56 -7.81 -12.08 -4.13
N PHE A 57 -6.54 -12.46 -4.25
CA PHE A 57 -5.87 -13.34 -3.30
C PHE A 57 -5.29 -12.56 -2.11
N PHE A 58 -5.31 -13.19 -0.93
CA PHE A 58 -4.69 -12.68 0.27
C PHE A 58 -3.94 -13.79 1.03
N VAL A 59 -3.06 -13.37 1.92
CA VAL A 59 -2.51 -14.16 3.03
C VAL A 59 -2.83 -13.41 4.31
N PHE A 60 -3.45 -14.08 5.28
CA PHE A 60 -3.68 -13.52 6.61
C PHE A 60 -3.19 -14.49 7.69
N ILE A 61 -2.31 -13.96 8.53
CA ILE A 61 -1.68 -14.67 9.65
C ILE A 61 -1.96 -13.88 10.91
N SER A 62 -2.46 -14.52 11.96
CA SER A 62 -2.75 -13.89 13.25
C SER A 62 -2.75 -14.92 14.38
N GLU A 63 -2.48 -14.45 15.59
CA GLU A 63 -2.71 -15.22 16.83
C GLU A 63 -4.20 -15.21 17.23
N LYS A 64 -5.02 -14.35 16.62
CA LYS A 64 -6.46 -14.21 16.91
C LYS A 64 -7.26 -14.97 15.87
N ASN A 65 -8.23 -15.74 16.32
CA ASN A 65 -9.09 -16.56 15.45
C ASN A 65 -10.12 -15.73 14.66
N GLU A 66 -10.47 -14.54 15.11
CA GLU A 66 -11.44 -13.65 14.45
C GLU A 66 -10.85 -12.98 13.22
N ILE A 67 -11.66 -12.88 12.15
CA ILE A 67 -11.31 -12.20 10.90
C ILE A 67 -12.47 -11.32 10.45
N ASN A 68 -12.17 -10.09 10.08
CA ASN A 68 -13.10 -9.14 9.48
C ASN A 68 -12.65 -8.82 8.06
N PHE A 69 -13.60 -8.74 7.13
CA PHE A 69 -13.41 -8.29 5.76
C PHE A 69 -14.21 -7.01 5.52
N ASN A 70 -13.57 -6.00 4.97
CA ASN A 70 -14.22 -4.74 4.66
C ASN A 70 -13.74 -4.16 3.33
N LEU A 71 -14.68 -3.73 2.51
CA LEU A 71 -14.45 -3.00 1.27
C LEU A 71 -15.57 -1.96 1.11
N LEU A 72 -15.22 -0.72 0.78
CA LEU A 72 -16.21 0.33 0.51
C LEU A 72 -17.17 -0.12 -0.60
N GLY A 73 -18.46 0.10 -0.39
CA GLY A 73 -19.53 -0.34 -1.30
C GLY A 73 -19.96 -1.81 -1.11
N TYR A 74 -19.37 -2.54 -0.17
CA TYR A 74 -19.71 -3.94 0.15
C TYR A 74 -20.16 -4.11 1.59
N ASN A 75 -20.99 -5.12 1.84
CA ASN A 75 -21.33 -5.54 3.20
C ASN A 75 -20.09 -6.14 3.87
N SER A 76 -19.79 -5.68 5.08
CA SER A 76 -18.69 -6.24 5.87
C SER A 76 -19.00 -7.68 6.25
N LEU A 77 -17.97 -8.54 6.24
CA LEU A 77 -18.08 -9.94 6.64
C LEU A 77 -17.21 -10.17 7.87
N LYS A 78 -17.76 -10.82 8.88
CA LYS A 78 -17.06 -11.27 10.09
C LYS A 78 -17.11 -12.78 10.17
N THR A 79 -15.95 -13.43 10.46
CA THR A 79 -15.82 -14.89 10.48
C THR A 79 -14.63 -15.31 11.36
N THR A 80 -14.29 -16.62 11.34
CA THR A 80 -13.12 -17.18 12.02
C THR A 80 -12.25 -17.97 11.05
N PHE A 81 -11.00 -18.28 11.45
CA PHE A 81 -10.12 -19.10 10.61
C PHE A 81 -10.70 -20.50 10.37
N GLU A 82 -11.31 -21.15 11.40
CA GLU A 82 -11.92 -22.48 11.24
C GLU A 82 -13.11 -22.46 10.27
N ALA A 83 -13.90 -21.39 10.28
CA ALA A 83 -15.01 -21.25 9.34
C ALA A 83 -14.51 -21.08 7.91
N LEU A 84 -13.38 -20.39 7.72
CA LEU A 84 -12.76 -20.20 6.40
C LEU A 84 -12.12 -21.46 5.84
N GLU A 85 -11.63 -22.39 6.68
CA GLU A 85 -11.05 -23.65 6.19
C GLU A 85 -11.97 -24.43 5.27
N LYS A 86 -13.27 -24.33 5.50
CA LYS A 86 -14.32 -25.01 4.73
C LYS A 86 -14.67 -24.37 3.38
N GLN A 87 -14.04 -23.25 3.05
CA GLN A 87 -14.36 -22.46 1.84
C GLN A 87 -13.07 -22.16 1.07
N ASP A 88 -13.04 -22.44 -0.23
CA ASP A 88 -11.92 -22.08 -1.10
C ASP A 88 -11.99 -20.62 -1.56
N THR A 89 -13.20 -20.10 -1.67
CA THR A 89 -13.47 -18.73 -2.14
C THR A 89 -14.44 -18.03 -1.22
N ILE A 90 -14.13 -16.79 -0.87
CA ILE A 90 -14.97 -15.94 -0.04
C ILE A 90 -15.77 -15.01 -0.97
N PHE A 91 -17.07 -14.92 -0.75
CA PHE A 91 -17.97 -14.06 -1.51
C PHE A 91 -18.37 -12.84 -0.69
N MET A 92 -18.08 -11.64 -1.20
CA MET A 92 -18.60 -10.41 -0.64
C MET A 92 -19.75 -9.89 -1.48
N GLU A 93 -20.78 -9.37 -0.82
CA GLU A 93 -21.99 -8.85 -1.44
C GLU A 93 -21.93 -7.33 -1.49
N ALA A 94 -22.12 -6.76 -2.68
CA ALA A 94 -22.24 -5.32 -2.82
C ALA A 94 -23.46 -4.82 -2.04
N LYS A 95 -23.34 -3.66 -1.40
CA LYS A 95 -24.48 -2.99 -0.75
C LYS A 95 -25.51 -2.60 -1.81
N ALA A 96 -26.78 -2.87 -1.54
CA ALA A 96 -27.88 -2.36 -2.36
C ALA A 96 -28.20 -0.92 -1.94
N PHE A 97 -28.34 -0.01 -2.90
CA PHE A 97 -28.63 1.40 -2.63
C PHE A 97 -29.82 1.87 -3.44
N GLU A 98 -30.65 2.69 -2.81
CA GLU A 98 -31.67 3.48 -3.50
C GLU A 98 -31.03 4.79 -3.96
N LEU A 99 -31.19 5.11 -5.25
CA LEU A 99 -30.76 6.40 -5.80
C LEU A 99 -31.58 7.51 -5.15
N LYS A 100 -30.93 8.48 -4.53
CA LYS A 100 -31.55 9.72 -4.04
C LYS A 100 -31.32 10.84 -5.04
N GLU A 101 -32.27 11.76 -5.11
CA GLU A 101 -32.20 12.96 -5.93
C GLU A 101 -30.97 13.80 -5.57
N VAL A 102 -30.15 14.16 -6.56
CA VAL A 102 -28.93 14.96 -6.39
C VAL A 102 -29.33 16.40 -6.10
N VAL A 103 -29.09 16.84 -4.88
CA VAL A 103 -29.14 18.27 -4.55
C VAL A 103 -27.73 18.84 -4.70
N ILE A 104 -27.52 19.69 -5.70
CA ILE A 104 -26.26 20.43 -5.85
C ILE A 104 -26.11 21.36 -4.65
N THR A 105 -25.30 20.96 -3.68
CA THR A 105 -25.00 21.77 -2.50
C THR A 105 -23.61 22.38 -2.61
N ASN A 106 -23.43 23.60 -2.07
CA ASN A 106 -22.10 24.15 -1.88
C ASN A 106 -21.31 23.24 -0.94
N VAL A 107 -20.30 22.55 -1.46
CA VAL A 107 -19.48 21.58 -0.72
C VAL A 107 -18.39 22.23 0.14
N GLU A 108 -18.10 23.52 -0.06
CA GLU A 108 -16.99 24.21 0.61
C GLU A 108 -17.10 24.21 2.16
N PRO A 109 -18.30 24.47 2.77
CA PRO A 109 -18.43 24.41 4.22
C PRO A 109 -18.19 23.00 4.78
N PHE A 110 -18.56 21.96 4.03
CA PHE A 110 -18.32 20.57 4.43
C PHE A 110 -16.84 20.23 4.37
N ILE A 111 -16.15 20.59 3.29
CA ILE A 111 -14.71 20.37 3.14
C ILE A 111 -13.92 21.13 4.20
N LYS A 112 -14.29 22.36 4.54
CA LYS A 112 -13.67 23.10 5.66
C LYS A 112 -13.76 22.33 6.98
N LYS A 113 -14.89 21.68 7.26
CA LYS A 113 -15.03 20.83 8.46
C LYS A 113 -14.11 19.62 8.39
N VAL A 114 -13.97 18.96 7.24
CA VAL A 114 -13.04 17.85 7.04
C VAL A 114 -11.62 18.27 7.41
N TYR A 115 -11.14 19.40 6.90
CA TYR A 115 -9.79 19.91 7.18
C TYR A 115 -9.59 20.26 8.65
N ASN A 116 -10.58 20.89 9.29
CA ASN A 116 -10.53 21.24 10.70
C ASN A 116 -10.51 20.01 11.62
N LYS A 117 -11.08 18.86 11.16
CA LYS A 117 -11.13 17.59 11.91
C LYS A 117 -9.93 16.68 11.67
N MET A 118 -8.99 17.04 10.79
CA MET A 118 -7.86 16.17 10.46
C MET A 118 -7.00 15.82 11.68
N GLU A 119 -6.60 16.79 12.47
CA GLU A 119 -5.77 16.54 13.67
C GLU A 119 -6.52 15.72 14.72
N GLU A 120 -7.85 15.91 14.84
CA GLU A 120 -8.69 15.15 15.75
C GLU A 120 -8.86 13.70 15.26
N ASN A 121 -9.07 13.49 13.96
CA ASN A 121 -9.37 12.18 13.40
C ASN A 121 -8.15 11.29 13.24
N TYR A 122 -7.00 11.86 12.88
CA TYR A 122 -5.81 11.05 12.58
C TYR A 122 -4.78 11.14 13.69
N SER A 123 -4.18 10.00 14.02
CA SER A 123 -3.09 10.01 14.98
C SER A 123 -1.87 10.73 14.39
N SER A 124 -1.32 11.67 15.16
CA SER A 124 -0.10 12.39 14.80
C SER A 124 1.17 11.60 15.14
N ASN A 125 1.09 10.67 16.10
CA ASN A 125 2.22 9.86 16.54
C ASN A 125 1.77 8.41 16.76
N TYR A 126 2.30 7.47 15.98
CA TYR A 126 2.10 6.04 16.18
C TYR A 126 3.17 5.23 15.48
N THR A 127 3.42 4.04 16.01
CA THR A 127 4.26 3.03 15.39
C THR A 127 3.40 1.97 14.70
N SER A 128 3.84 1.51 13.55
CA SER A 128 3.17 0.45 12.77
C SER A 128 4.18 -0.44 12.09
N ASN A 129 3.82 -1.70 11.90
CA ASN A 129 4.52 -2.59 11.01
C ASN A 129 3.84 -2.57 9.64
N PHE A 130 4.60 -2.70 8.57
CA PHE A 130 4.06 -2.65 7.22
C PHE A 130 4.78 -3.57 6.25
N PHE A 131 4.05 -3.92 5.19
CA PHE A 131 4.56 -4.54 3.98
C PHE A 131 4.56 -3.52 2.84
N LEU A 132 5.62 -3.54 2.03
CA LEU A 132 5.75 -2.73 0.82
C LEU A 132 6.25 -3.60 -0.32
N ARG A 133 5.52 -3.66 -1.43
CA ARG A 133 5.95 -4.25 -2.71
C ARG A 133 6.24 -3.16 -3.71
N ASN A 134 7.42 -3.22 -4.32
CA ASN A 134 7.83 -2.35 -5.41
C ASN A 134 8.02 -3.19 -6.68
N VAL A 135 7.37 -2.77 -7.76
CA VAL A 135 7.52 -3.37 -9.08
C VAL A 135 7.94 -2.29 -10.06
N LEU A 136 9.01 -2.52 -10.77
CA LEU A 136 9.45 -1.65 -11.86
C LEU A 136 9.40 -2.44 -13.18
N LYS A 137 8.75 -1.87 -14.17
CA LYS A 137 8.73 -2.40 -15.53
C LYS A 137 9.45 -1.44 -16.46
N LYS A 138 10.19 -1.99 -17.45
CA LYS A 138 10.68 -1.25 -18.61
C LYS A 138 9.95 -1.76 -19.84
N ASP A 139 9.28 -0.86 -20.59
CA ASP A 139 8.48 -1.20 -21.75
C ASP A 139 7.55 -2.42 -21.51
N ASN A 140 6.81 -2.38 -20.40
CA ASN A 140 5.91 -3.43 -19.90
C ASN A 140 6.58 -4.72 -19.40
N SER A 141 7.91 -4.86 -19.49
CA SER A 141 8.62 -6.03 -18.96
C SER A 141 9.10 -5.75 -17.53
N ILE A 142 8.77 -6.63 -16.58
CA ILE A 142 9.24 -6.49 -15.19
C ILE A 142 10.75 -6.59 -15.18
N VAL A 143 11.41 -5.60 -14.55
CA VAL A 143 12.85 -5.54 -14.35
C VAL A 143 13.26 -5.51 -12.88
N VAL A 144 12.35 -5.13 -11.98
CA VAL A 144 12.55 -5.25 -10.53
C VAL A 144 11.26 -5.71 -9.88
N LEU A 145 11.38 -6.68 -8.98
CA LEU A 145 10.40 -7.05 -7.97
C LEU A 145 11.11 -6.99 -6.61
N GLN A 146 10.56 -6.20 -5.68
CA GLN A 146 11.13 -6.03 -4.35
C GLN A 146 10.00 -6.03 -3.31
N ASP A 147 10.15 -6.82 -2.26
CA ASP A 147 9.28 -6.80 -1.09
C ASP A 147 10.09 -6.40 0.14
N ILE A 148 9.51 -5.55 0.97
CA ILE A 148 10.08 -5.04 2.21
C ILE A 148 9.07 -5.22 3.33
N HIS A 149 9.52 -5.77 4.46
CA HIS A 149 8.86 -5.65 5.74
C HIS A 149 9.61 -4.68 6.63
N ALA A 150 8.91 -3.72 7.22
CA ALA A 150 9.53 -2.69 8.03
C ALA A 150 8.60 -2.19 9.14
N LYS A 151 9.20 -1.51 10.12
CA LYS A 151 8.53 -0.69 11.13
C LYS A 151 8.59 0.78 10.70
N ARG A 152 7.54 1.50 11.04
CA ARG A 152 7.44 2.94 10.81
C ARG A 152 7.01 3.63 12.10
N ALA A 153 7.78 4.60 12.55
CA ALA A 153 7.32 5.58 13.53
C ALA A 153 6.94 6.86 12.80
N LYS A 154 5.65 7.18 12.83
CA LYS A 154 5.15 8.42 12.23
C LYS A 154 5.57 9.60 13.09
N ASN A 155 6.18 10.61 12.47
CA ASN A 155 6.60 11.82 13.18
C ASN A 155 5.41 12.77 13.40
N THR A 156 5.32 13.35 14.59
CA THR A 156 4.31 14.36 14.95
C THR A 156 4.46 15.63 14.13
N ASN A 157 5.70 16.06 13.89
CA ASN A 157 5.97 17.22 13.06
C ASN A 157 5.98 16.81 11.57
N PRO A 158 5.04 17.30 10.77
CA PRO A 158 4.98 16.94 9.36
C PRO A 158 6.20 17.40 8.54
N LYS A 159 7.03 18.27 9.05
CA LYS A 159 8.29 18.69 8.41
C LYS A 159 9.42 17.67 8.60
N ASN A 160 9.34 16.84 9.64
CA ASN A 160 10.34 15.83 9.91
C ASN A 160 9.96 14.52 9.18
N PRO A 161 10.93 13.79 8.63
CA PRO A 161 10.68 12.49 8.03
C PRO A 161 10.19 11.48 9.08
N ASP A 162 9.39 10.52 8.63
CA ASP A 162 9.05 9.36 9.44
C ASP A 162 10.30 8.48 9.62
N GLU A 163 10.41 7.80 10.75
CA GLU A 163 11.50 6.88 11.03
C GLU A 163 11.17 5.48 10.49
N ILE A 164 12.08 4.88 9.72
CA ILE A 164 11.88 3.58 9.09
C ILE A 164 12.97 2.61 9.56
N GLN A 165 12.53 1.46 10.08
CA GLN A 165 13.37 0.30 10.36
C GLN A 165 12.99 -0.85 9.43
N VAL A 166 13.80 -1.11 8.42
CA VAL A 166 13.65 -2.30 7.57
C VAL A 166 14.06 -3.53 8.38
N LEU A 167 13.15 -4.50 8.46
CA LEU A 167 13.35 -5.76 9.19
C LEU A 167 13.87 -6.85 8.27
N ASN A 168 13.28 -6.95 7.08
CA ASN A 168 13.60 -7.97 6.11
C ASN A 168 13.26 -7.52 4.70
N MET A 169 14.02 -7.99 3.71
CA MET A 169 13.81 -7.66 2.31
C MET A 169 14.06 -8.87 1.42
N ARG A 170 13.31 -8.96 0.32
CA ARG A 170 13.61 -9.84 -0.80
C ARG A 170 13.52 -9.05 -2.10
N LYS A 171 14.37 -9.37 -3.06
CA LYS A 171 14.49 -8.62 -4.30
C LYS A 171 14.99 -9.50 -5.43
N THR A 172 14.35 -9.38 -6.58
CA THR A 172 14.85 -9.89 -7.85
C THR A 172 14.88 -8.74 -8.83
N SER A 173 16.07 -8.42 -9.32
CA SER A 173 16.22 -7.37 -10.34
C SER A 173 17.04 -7.88 -11.53
N PHE A 174 16.70 -7.31 -12.69
CA PHE A 174 17.17 -7.73 -13.98
C PHE A 174 17.35 -6.49 -14.88
N PHE A 175 18.51 -5.84 -14.76
CA PHE A 175 18.87 -4.67 -15.55
C PHE A 175 20.00 -4.97 -16.52
N GLU A 176 19.94 -4.38 -17.73
CA GLU A 176 21.14 -4.19 -18.53
C GLU A 176 21.88 -2.94 -18.04
N LYS A 177 23.24 -2.99 -17.97
CA LYS A 177 24.05 -1.84 -17.51
C LYS A 177 23.70 -0.52 -18.21
N LYS A 178 23.43 -0.58 -19.51
CA LYS A 178 23.05 0.58 -20.33
C LYS A 178 21.70 1.20 -19.94
N ASP A 179 20.85 0.49 -19.20
CA ASP A 179 19.52 0.90 -18.78
C ASP A 179 19.49 1.44 -17.36
N GLN A 180 20.62 1.45 -16.67
CA GLN A 180 20.75 2.07 -15.34
C GLN A 180 20.70 3.58 -15.48
N ILE A 181 19.52 4.14 -15.23
CA ILE A 181 19.32 5.57 -15.15
C ILE A 181 19.11 5.90 -13.68
N ASP A 182 19.84 6.89 -13.19
CA ASP A 182 19.66 7.41 -11.83
C ASP A 182 18.35 8.19 -11.72
N PHE A 183 17.24 7.46 -11.64
CA PHE A 183 15.98 8.04 -11.22
C PHE A 183 15.93 8.14 -9.71
N ARG A 184 15.52 9.28 -9.20
CA ARG A 184 14.94 9.36 -7.88
C ARG A 184 13.47 8.94 -8.00
N PHE A 185 13.18 7.73 -7.57
CA PHE A 185 11.80 7.31 -7.34
C PHE A 185 11.21 8.08 -6.15
N PRO A 186 9.86 8.10 -6.00
CA PRO A 186 9.22 8.85 -4.96
C PRO A 186 9.86 8.59 -3.59
N ASP A 187 10.15 9.67 -2.88
CA ASP A 187 10.51 9.65 -1.48
C ASP A 187 9.43 8.89 -0.67
N LEU A 188 9.82 7.97 0.19
CA LEU A 188 8.87 7.24 1.02
C LEU A 188 8.05 8.17 1.92
N ASN A 189 8.58 9.33 2.33
CA ASN A 189 7.80 10.33 3.03
C ASN A 189 6.63 10.86 2.20
N GLU A 190 6.88 11.22 0.94
CA GLU A 190 5.82 11.64 0.03
C GLU A 190 4.81 10.52 -0.19
N PHE A 191 5.30 9.28 -0.26
CA PHE A 191 4.45 8.10 -0.40
C PHE A 191 3.57 7.85 0.83
N PHE A 192 4.06 8.09 2.04
CA PHE A 192 3.28 7.91 3.27
C PHE A 192 2.37 9.09 3.60
N ARG A 193 2.71 10.28 3.15
CA ARG A 193 1.95 11.51 3.41
C ARG A 193 1.00 11.79 2.27
N GLY A 194 -0.30 11.77 2.56
CA GLY A 194 -1.29 12.32 1.66
C GLY A 194 -1.12 13.84 1.58
N LEU A 195 -0.77 14.36 0.43
CA LEU A 195 -0.89 15.79 0.17
C LEU A 195 -2.34 16.06 -0.19
N PHE A 196 -3.17 16.39 0.80
CA PHE A 196 -4.53 16.82 0.54
C PHE A 196 -4.53 18.13 -0.23
N PRO A 197 -5.38 18.27 -1.28
CA PRO A 197 -5.45 19.46 -2.12
C PRO A 197 -5.78 20.71 -1.31
N ALA A 198 -5.02 21.79 -1.44
CA ALA A 198 -5.29 23.04 -0.75
C ALA A 198 -6.65 23.63 -1.18
N LEU A 199 -7.43 24.13 -0.23
CA LEU A 199 -8.80 24.62 -0.45
C LEU A 199 -8.88 25.75 -1.49
N ASP A 200 -7.94 26.69 -1.44
CA ASP A 200 -7.86 27.85 -2.31
C ASP A 200 -7.39 27.51 -3.74
N LYS A 201 -6.65 26.39 -3.90
CA LYS A 201 -6.03 26.00 -5.17
C LYS A 201 -6.83 24.97 -5.96
N ASN A 202 -7.95 24.49 -5.43
CA ASN A 202 -8.74 23.44 -6.06
C ASN A 202 -10.21 23.82 -6.16
N ILE A 203 -10.89 23.22 -7.15
CA ILE A 203 -12.34 23.21 -7.29
C ILE A 203 -12.84 21.91 -6.68
N PHE A 204 -13.92 21.99 -5.89
CA PHE A 204 -14.53 20.82 -5.26
C PHE A 204 -15.98 20.68 -5.71
N THR A 205 -16.39 19.46 -6.06
CA THR A 205 -17.75 19.12 -6.43
C THR A 205 -18.16 17.81 -5.75
N GLU A 206 -19.44 17.66 -5.42
CA GLU A 206 -19.94 16.40 -4.89
C GLU A 206 -20.37 15.48 -6.03
N GLU A 207 -20.03 14.21 -5.91
CA GLU A 207 -20.50 13.13 -6.78
C GLU A 207 -21.42 12.21 -5.96
N ASP A 208 -22.48 11.72 -6.60
CA ASP A 208 -23.35 10.73 -5.97
C ASP A 208 -22.55 9.52 -5.53
N TYR A 209 -22.76 9.16 -4.28
CA TYR A 209 -22.10 8.01 -3.70
C TYR A 209 -23.13 7.08 -3.05
N ASN A 210 -23.11 5.83 -3.51
CA ASN A 210 -24.08 4.81 -3.12
C ASN A 210 -23.85 4.25 -1.70
N ASP A 211 -23.50 5.09 -0.73
CA ASP A 211 -23.41 4.71 0.67
C ASP A 211 -23.78 5.91 1.56
N LEU A 212 -24.88 5.77 2.34
CA LEU A 212 -25.42 6.86 3.15
C LEU A 212 -24.48 7.33 4.27
N ASP A 213 -23.54 6.49 4.68
CA ASP A 213 -22.57 6.83 5.71
C ASP A 213 -21.42 7.70 5.18
N PHE A 214 -21.30 7.80 3.85
CA PHE A 214 -20.18 8.50 3.20
C PHE A 214 -20.65 9.56 2.21
N ARG A 215 -19.73 10.47 1.88
CA ARG A 215 -19.83 11.42 0.77
C ARG A 215 -18.60 11.28 -0.11
N LYS A 216 -18.78 11.35 -1.42
CA LYS A 216 -17.69 11.40 -2.39
C LYS A 216 -17.56 12.82 -2.93
N ILE A 217 -16.42 13.44 -2.70
CA ILE A 217 -16.12 14.79 -3.14
C ILE A 217 -14.98 14.71 -4.16
N LEU A 218 -15.24 15.18 -5.36
CA LEU A 218 -14.25 15.34 -6.41
C LEU A 218 -13.45 16.62 -6.18
N PHE A 219 -12.21 16.63 -6.64
CA PHE A 219 -11.38 17.84 -6.72
C PHE A 219 -10.62 17.91 -8.03
N GLU A 220 -10.33 19.12 -8.48
CA GLU A 220 -9.43 19.41 -9.60
C GLU A 220 -8.64 20.68 -9.32
N SER A 221 -7.33 20.66 -9.59
CA SER A 221 -6.47 21.83 -9.44
C SER A 221 -6.85 22.94 -10.42
N LYS A 222 -6.98 24.17 -9.93
CA LYS A 222 -7.29 25.36 -10.76
C LYS A 222 -6.16 25.70 -11.73
N GLU A 223 -4.93 25.43 -11.31
CA GLU A 223 -3.71 25.79 -12.03
C GLU A 223 -2.76 24.60 -12.15
N LYS A 224 -1.87 24.66 -13.13
CA LYS A 224 -0.78 23.70 -13.26
C LYS A 224 0.21 23.86 -12.10
N ASN A 225 0.74 22.75 -11.62
CA ASN A 225 1.87 22.77 -10.69
C ASN A 225 3.16 23.25 -11.38
N VAL A 226 4.25 23.34 -10.63
CA VAL A 226 5.58 23.72 -11.14
C VAL A 226 6.11 22.79 -12.25
N GLU A 227 5.52 21.63 -12.42
CA GLU A 227 5.86 20.63 -13.43
C GLU A 227 4.93 20.69 -14.65
N GLY A 228 4.01 21.66 -14.70
CA GLY A 228 3.06 21.80 -15.79
C GLY A 228 1.87 20.82 -15.72
N GLN A 229 1.65 20.16 -14.59
CA GLN A 229 0.64 19.13 -14.41
C GLN A 229 -0.59 19.68 -13.68
N ILE A 230 -1.77 19.17 -14.05
CA ILE A 230 -3.03 19.37 -13.33
C ILE A 230 -3.38 18.04 -12.65
N PHE A 231 -3.72 18.10 -11.37
CA PHE A 231 -4.18 16.95 -10.60
C PHE A 231 -5.68 17.02 -10.40
N LYS A 232 -6.33 15.85 -10.47
CA LYS A 232 -7.74 15.63 -10.13
C LYS A 232 -7.87 14.36 -9.29
N GLY A 233 -8.98 14.22 -8.63
CA GLY A 233 -9.23 13.02 -7.83
C GLY A 233 -10.48 13.14 -6.99
N TYR A 234 -10.54 12.34 -5.92
CA TYR A 234 -11.68 12.37 -5.02
C TYR A 234 -11.29 11.99 -3.58
N PHE A 235 -12.18 12.38 -2.67
CA PHE A 235 -12.25 11.89 -1.31
C PHE A 235 -13.53 11.10 -1.10
N VAL A 236 -13.45 9.99 -0.36
CA VAL A 236 -14.59 9.38 0.31
C VAL A 236 -14.50 9.74 1.78
N ILE A 237 -15.53 10.40 2.30
CA ILE A 237 -15.52 11.02 3.62
C ILE A 237 -16.69 10.47 4.45
N ASN A 238 -16.39 10.00 5.65
CA ASN A 238 -17.42 9.58 6.61
C ASN A 238 -18.22 10.80 7.08
N ARG A 239 -19.57 10.72 6.99
CA ARG A 239 -20.47 11.83 7.33
C ARG A 239 -20.51 12.14 8.83
N ASN A 240 -20.25 11.14 9.68
CA ASN A 240 -20.43 11.26 11.13
C ASN A 240 -19.26 11.99 11.80
N ASP A 241 -18.02 11.70 11.37
CA ASP A 241 -16.81 12.25 12.00
C ASP A 241 -15.95 13.08 11.03
N TYR A 242 -16.38 13.24 9.77
CA TYR A 242 -15.69 14.01 8.73
C TYR A 242 -14.28 13.45 8.38
N ALA A 243 -14.02 12.17 8.68
CA ALA A 243 -12.77 11.56 8.32
C ALA A 243 -12.75 11.14 6.85
N VAL A 244 -11.65 11.40 6.15
CA VAL A 244 -11.38 10.84 4.83
C VAL A 244 -11.00 9.37 5.02
N VAL A 245 -11.78 8.46 4.45
CA VAL A 245 -11.52 7.01 4.51
C VAL A 245 -10.83 6.51 3.25
N GLU A 246 -11.02 7.20 2.13
CA GLU A 246 -10.32 6.94 0.88
C GLU A 246 -9.97 8.25 0.18
N PHE A 247 -8.76 8.32 -0.33
CA PHE A 247 -8.25 9.43 -1.14
C PHE A 247 -7.63 8.87 -2.41
N PHE A 248 -8.08 9.40 -3.55
CA PHE A 248 -7.50 9.09 -4.85
C PHE A 248 -7.08 10.36 -5.55
N THR A 249 -5.91 10.34 -6.17
CA THR A 249 -5.44 11.43 -7.04
C THR A 249 -4.79 10.87 -8.29
N THR A 250 -5.01 11.54 -9.41
CA THR A 250 -4.39 11.23 -10.69
C THR A 250 -4.00 12.52 -11.41
N MET A 251 -3.02 12.42 -12.27
CA MET A 251 -2.68 13.47 -13.19
C MET A 251 -3.74 13.52 -14.30
N ARG A 252 -4.14 14.72 -14.72
CA ARG A 252 -5.07 14.92 -15.85
C ARG A 252 -4.45 14.38 -17.13
N ASP A 253 -5.27 13.66 -17.91
CA ASP A 253 -4.86 13.01 -19.14
C ASP A 253 -4.51 14.07 -20.22
N ASN A 254 -3.29 14.44 -20.32
CA ASN A 254 -2.62 15.00 -21.49
C ASN A 254 -1.10 15.01 -21.25
N PRO A 255 -0.41 13.88 -21.40
CA PRO A 255 1.04 13.78 -21.14
C PRO A 255 1.86 14.66 -22.10
N GLU A 256 1.33 15.01 -23.28
CA GLU A 256 2.06 15.80 -24.28
C GLU A 256 2.37 17.22 -23.83
N VAL A 257 1.56 17.78 -22.94
CA VAL A 257 1.79 19.12 -22.37
C VAL A 257 2.77 19.14 -21.20
N VAL A 258 3.20 17.96 -20.70
CA VAL A 258 4.18 17.87 -19.61
C VAL A 258 5.59 18.05 -20.19
N PRO A 259 6.34 19.08 -19.78
CA PRO A 259 7.68 19.32 -20.31
C PRO A 259 8.66 18.24 -19.88
N TYR A 260 9.62 17.94 -20.77
CA TYR A 260 10.75 17.10 -20.40
C TYR A 260 11.68 17.83 -19.42
N LYS A 261 12.15 17.08 -18.43
CA LYS A 261 13.19 17.47 -17.48
C LYS A 261 14.50 16.79 -17.84
N LYS A 262 15.62 17.43 -17.55
CA LYS A 262 16.94 16.82 -17.67
C LYS A 262 17.35 16.21 -16.33
N ILE A 263 17.97 15.03 -16.38
CA ILE A 263 18.69 14.48 -15.24
C ILE A 263 19.95 15.31 -15.05
N THR A 264 20.21 15.75 -13.83
CA THR A 264 21.39 16.57 -13.48
C THR A 264 22.68 15.88 -13.94
N PHE A 265 23.54 16.62 -14.62
CA PHE A 265 24.80 16.13 -15.20
C PHE A 265 24.66 15.01 -16.24
N SER A 266 23.49 14.88 -16.88
CA SER A 266 23.22 13.90 -17.91
C SER A 266 22.56 14.54 -19.13
N SER A 267 22.70 13.91 -20.30
CA SER A 267 21.96 14.26 -21.52
C SER A 267 20.55 13.62 -21.57
N VAL A 268 20.25 12.73 -20.62
CA VAL A 268 18.98 12.03 -20.53
C VAL A 268 17.88 12.99 -20.10
N GLN A 269 16.74 12.90 -20.79
CA GLN A 269 15.53 13.65 -20.46
C GLN A 269 14.42 12.68 -20.06
N TYR A 270 13.50 13.13 -19.23
CA TYR A 270 12.35 12.34 -18.79
C TYR A 270 11.14 13.23 -18.54
N ARG A 271 9.94 12.62 -18.60
CA ARG A 271 8.70 13.24 -18.13
C ARG A 271 7.79 12.18 -17.53
N THR A 272 6.99 12.57 -16.53
CA THR A 272 5.94 11.71 -15.99
C THR A 272 4.73 11.80 -16.91
N THR A 273 4.30 10.70 -17.49
CA THR A 273 3.17 10.63 -18.43
C THR A 273 1.89 10.13 -17.77
N LYS A 274 2.00 9.43 -16.62
CA LYS A 274 0.87 8.98 -15.81
C LYS A 274 1.29 8.99 -14.34
N TYR A 275 0.37 9.40 -13.48
CA TYR A 275 0.50 9.30 -12.04
C TYR A 275 -0.85 8.99 -11.43
N GLU A 276 -0.92 7.97 -10.60
CA GLU A 276 -2.10 7.59 -9.85
C GLU A 276 -1.71 7.22 -8.42
N ARG A 277 -2.49 7.67 -7.46
CA ARG A 277 -2.29 7.35 -6.06
C ARG A 277 -3.61 7.09 -5.37
N LEU A 278 -3.69 5.96 -4.69
CA LEU A 278 -4.81 5.59 -3.84
C LEU A 278 -4.31 5.46 -2.40
N MET A 279 -5.03 6.05 -1.46
CA MET A 279 -4.79 5.87 -0.03
C MET A 279 -6.10 5.49 0.65
N LYS A 280 -6.05 4.50 1.54
CA LYS A 280 -7.18 4.11 2.40
C LYS A 280 -6.78 4.22 3.85
N PHE A 281 -7.73 4.68 4.65
CA PHE A 281 -7.53 4.87 6.08
C PHE A 281 -8.54 4.01 6.84
N SER A 282 -8.04 3.28 7.82
CA SER A 282 -8.87 2.48 8.72
C SER A 282 -8.86 3.08 10.12
N LYS A 283 -9.97 2.91 10.85
CA LYS A 283 -10.12 3.41 12.21
C LYS A 283 -9.71 2.32 13.20
N ASN A 284 -8.78 2.64 14.08
CA ASN A 284 -8.49 1.79 15.23
C ASN A 284 -9.61 1.97 16.26
N SER A 285 -10.30 0.88 16.60
CA SER A 285 -11.47 0.89 17.48
C SER A 285 -11.15 1.30 18.93
N THR A 286 -9.96 0.94 19.40
CA THR A 286 -9.51 1.24 20.79
C THR A 286 -9.16 2.71 20.95
N LEU A 287 -8.41 3.27 20.02
CA LEU A 287 -7.93 4.64 20.08
C LEU A 287 -8.89 5.65 19.44
N ASN A 288 -9.89 5.15 18.70
CA ASN A 288 -10.83 5.98 17.94
C ASN A 288 -10.14 6.95 16.95
N LYS A 289 -8.96 6.53 16.40
CA LYS A 289 -8.12 7.29 15.48
C LYS A 289 -7.92 6.55 14.18
N TYR A 290 -7.85 7.29 13.08
CA TYR A 290 -7.54 6.75 11.75
C TYR A 290 -6.04 6.65 11.54
N TYR A 291 -5.63 5.62 10.81
CA TYR A 291 -4.25 5.39 10.36
C TYR A 291 -4.23 5.00 8.89
N LEU A 292 -3.10 5.20 8.22
CA LEU A 292 -2.90 4.75 6.85
C LEU A 292 -2.89 3.22 6.82
N GLN A 293 -3.95 2.64 6.27
CA GLN A 293 -4.10 1.19 6.15
C GLN A 293 -3.49 0.67 4.85
N LEU A 294 -3.71 1.37 3.74
CA LEU A 294 -3.23 1.00 2.41
C LEU A 294 -2.80 2.25 1.65
N SER A 295 -1.72 2.15 0.89
CA SER A 295 -1.31 3.15 -0.10
C SER A 295 -0.79 2.46 -1.35
N LYS A 296 -1.30 2.88 -2.51
CA LYS A 296 -0.84 2.41 -3.82
C LYS A 296 -0.42 3.60 -4.65
N LEU A 297 0.70 3.44 -5.36
CA LEU A 297 1.17 4.45 -6.30
C LEU A 297 1.49 3.76 -7.62
N MET A 298 1.03 4.34 -8.72
CA MET A 298 1.44 3.98 -10.07
C MET A 298 1.94 5.22 -10.79
N ALA A 299 3.08 5.12 -11.46
CA ALA A 299 3.62 6.18 -12.27
C ALA A 299 4.26 5.64 -13.54
N ASN A 300 4.01 6.31 -14.67
CA ASN A 300 4.70 6.02 -15.93
C ASN A 300 5.62 7.19 -16.25
N VAL A 301 6.87 6.89 -16.55
CA VAL A 301 7.90 7.86 -16.86
C VAL A 301 8.46 7.54 -18.25
N GLU A 302 8.29 8.46 -19.18
CA GLU A 302 8.94 8.41 -20.49
C GLU A 302 10.37 8.92 -20.37
N VAL A 303 11.30 8.18 -20.92
CA VAL A 303 12.74 8.49 -20.89
C VAL A 303 13.26 8.63 -22.31
N VAL A 304 13.94 9.71 -22.57
CA VAL A 304 14.65 9.97 -23.82
C VAL A 304 16.15 9.92 -23.55
N PRO A 305 16.86 8.89 -24.07
CA PRO A 305 18.31 8.80 -23.94
C PRO A 305 19.01 9.98 -24.60
N GLY A 306 20.10 10.42 -24.02
CA GLY A 306 20.88 11.56 -24.56
C GLY A 306 21.71 11.25 -25.81
N THR A 307 21.66 10.03 -26.33
CA THR A 307 22.38 9.63 -27.56
C THR A 307 21.49 9.76 -28.78
N LYS A 308 22.05 10.25 -29.90
CA LYS A 308 21.32 10.48 -31.17
C LYS A 308 20.66 9.19 -31.77
N SER A 309 21.03 8.01 -31.30
CA SER A 309 20.56 6.70 -31.78
C SER A 309 19.62 5.98 -30.79
N GLY A 310 19.31 6.53 -29.62
CA GLY A 310 18.46 5.87 -28.63
C GLY A 310 16.98 6.20 -28.86
N SER A 311 16.15 5.16 -29.03
CA SER A 311 14.69 5.30 -28.96
C SER A 311 14.25 5.59 -27.52
N SER A 312 13.19 6.38 -27.34
CA SER A 312 12.54 6.55 -26.04
C SER A 312 11.98 5.23 -25.54
N PHE A 313 11.91 5.10 -24.21
CA PHE A 313 11.33 3.96 -23.53
C PHE A 313 10.57 4.40 -22.28
N TYR A 314 9.79 3.51 -21.70
CA TYR A 314 8.95 3.82 -20.54
C TYR A 314 9.39 3.01 -19.33
N PHE A 315 9.46 3.68 -18.16
CA PHE A 315 9.40 3.01 -16.88
C PHE A 315 7.99 3.09 -16.31
N ASN A 316 7.46 1.96 -15.86
CA ASN A 316 6.20 1.86 -15.15
C ASN A 316 6.51 1.39 -13.73
N LEU A 317 6.28 2.27 -12.77
CA LEU A 317 6.46 2.03 -11.35
C LEU A 317 5.12 1.64 -10.72
N ALA A 318 5.10 0.60 -9.91
CA ALA A 318 4.00 0.29 -8.99
C ALA A 318 4.56 0.08 -7.59
N MET A 319 3.92 0.71 -6.60
CA MET A 319 4.23 0.54 -5.18
C MET A 319 2.94 0.21 -4.45
N ASP A 320 2.92 -0.93 -3.76
CA ASP A 320 1.80 -1.42 -2.95
C ASP A 320 2.22 -1.50 -1.49
N TYR A 321 1.64 -0.68 -0.64
CA TYR A 321 1.84 -0.64 0.80
C TYR A 321 0.58 -1.05 1.53
N PHE A 322 0.72 -1.80 2.60
CA PHE A 322 -0.31 -1.88 3.63
C PHE A 322 0.30 -2.05 5.03
N THR A 323 -0.38 -1.50 6.02
CA THR A 323 -0.05 -1.67 7.43
C THR A 323 -0.39 -3.09 7.84
N THR A 324 0.57 -3.86 8.35
CA THR A 324 0.35 -5.23 8.86
C THR A 324 -0.09 -5.25 10.31
N SER A 325 0.35 -4.26 11.12
CA SER A 325 -0.17 -3.99 12.46
C SER A 325 -0.01 -2.51 12.78
N SER A 326 -1.00 -1.93 13.47
CA SER A 326 -1.04 -0.50 13.79
C SER A 326 -0.96 -0.26 15.29
N PHE A 327 -0.42 0.91 15.68
CA PHE A 327 -0.30 1.34 17.08
C PHE A 327 0.46 0.33 17.96
N THR A 328 1.55 -0.23 17.41
CA THR A 328 2.44 -1.08 18.19
C THR A 328 3.23 -0.25 19.20
N ASN A 329 3.55 -0.84 20.36
CA ASN A 329 4.43 -0.21 21.35
C ASN A 329 5.91 -0.55 21.10
N GLU A 330 6.23 -1.06 19.91
CA GLU A 330 7.56 -1.49 19.57
C GLU A 330 8.47 -0.28 19.30
N LYS A 331 9.69 -0.32 19.82
CA LYS A 331 10.71 0.67 19.50
C LYS A 331 11.11 0.54 18.03
N VAL A 332 11.21 1.66 17.33
CA VAL A 332 11.80 1.75 15.99
C VAL A 332 13.27 2.14 16.12
N GLU A 333 14.14 1.38 15.48
CA GLU A 333 15.57 1.67 15.36
C GLU A 333 15.86 1.98 13.90
N PRO A 334 15.84 3.28 13.51
CA PRO A 334 15.90 3.68 12.12
C PRO A 334 17.17 3.19 11.43
N ASN A 335 17.02 2.53 10.28
CA ASN A 335 18.12 2.03 9.48
C ASN A 335 18.00 2.35 7.98
N PHE A 336 16.92 3.06 7.60
CA PHE A 336 16.70 3.52 6.24
C PHE A 336 16.14 4.95 6.24
N ALA A 337 16.84 5.85 5.54
CA ALA A 337 16.40 7.22 5.35
C ALA A 337 15.37 7.31 4.21
N THR A 338 14.23 7.94 4.47
CA THR A 338 13.08 7.97 3.56
C THR A 338 13.33 8.70 2.24
N ASP A 339 14.36 9.58 2.19
CA ASP A 339 14.80 10.29 0.99
C ASP A 339 15.72 9.46 0.07
N LYS A 340 16.08 8.25 0.48
CA LYS A 340 16.89 7.34 -0.34
C LYS A 340 16.05 6.57 -1.33
N ASP A 341 16.67 6.24 -2.47
CA ASP A 341 16.08 5.37 -3.47
C ASP A 341 15.86 3.96 -2.91
N VAL A 342 14.59 3.59 -2.72
CA VAL A 342 14.19 2.32 -2.14
C VAL A 342 14.62 1.12 -3.00
N PHE A 343 14.73 1.27 -4.31
CA PHE A 343 15.19 0.21 -5.21
C PHE A 343 16.70 -0.11 -5.06
N LYS A 344 17.48 0.84 -4.51
CA LYS A 344 18.89 0.63 -4.20
C LYS A 344 19.13 0.06 -2.81
N ALA A 345 18.08 -0.09 -2.00
CA ALA A 345 18.17 -0.64 -0.66
C ALA A 345 18.65 -2.11 -0.69
N LYS A 346 19.47 -2.49 0.31
CA LYS A 346 19.96 -3.85 0.54
C LYS A 346 19.88 -4.17 2.02
N PHE A 347 19.07 -5.16 2.35
CA PHE A 347 18.82 -5.60 3.71
C PHE A 347 18.85 -7.14 3.79
N PRO A 348 19.04 -7.71 4.98
CA PRO A 348 19.04 -9.15 5.17
C PRO A 348 17.75 -9.81 4.72
N TYR A 349 17.85 -11.09 4.35
CA TYR A 349 16.74 -11.97 4.02
C TYR A 349 16.68 -13.15 5.00
N SER A 350 15.48 -13.52 5.43
CA SER A 350 15.19 -14.73 6.17
C SER A 350 13.90 -15.38 5.66
N ALA A 351 14.00 -16.62 5.18
CA ALA A 351 12.81 -17.38 4.74
C ALA A 351 11.84 -17.65 5.89
N GLU A 352 12.35 -17.92 7.08
CA GLU A 352 11.55 -18.15 8.29
C GLU A 352 10.72 -16.90 8.63
N PHE A 353 11.33 -15.70 8.54
CA PHE A 353 10.63 -14.43 8.73
C PHE A 353 9.46 -14.31 7.76
N TRP A 354 9.70 -14.48 6.44
CA TRP A 354 8.66 -14.30 5.42
C TRP A 354 7.50 -15.29 5.54
N ASN A 355 7.74 -16.51 6.00
CA ASN A 355 6.70 -17.53 6.18
C ASN A 355 5.67 -17.16 7.25
N ASN A 356 6.04 -16.27 8.18
CA ASN A 356 5.26 -15.86 9.33
C ASN A 356 4.73 -14.41 9.24
N GLN A 357 4.78 -13.78 8.05
CA GLN A 357 4.35 -12.39 7.87
C GLN A 357 3.14 -12.26 6.95
N ASN A 358 2.29 -11.29 7.26
CA ASN A 358 1.25 -10.82 6.36
C ASN A 358 1.89 -10.14 5.16
N GLN A 359 1.58 -10.61 3.95
CA GLN A 359 2.18 -10.16 2.70
C GLN A 359 1.19 -10.28 1.54
N LEU A 360 1.39 -9.51 0.48
CA LEU A 360 0.62 -9.68 -0.75
C LEU A 360 1.04 -10.99 -1.46
N PRO A 361 0.10 -11.87 -1.82
CA PRO A 361 0.40 -12.98 -2.72
C PRO A 361 0.96 -12.47 -4.06
N LEU A 362 1.82 -13.28 -4.67
CA LEU A 362 2.29 -13.01 -6.02
C LEU A 362 1.13 -13.19 -7.02
N THR A 363 0.99 -12.23 -7.92
CA THR A 363 0.10 -12.37 -9.07
C THR A 363 0.67 -13.35 -10.10
N THR A 364 -0.14 -13.78 -11.04
CA THR A 364 0.29 -14.64 -12.15
C THR A 364 1.46 -14.00 -12.92
N GLU A 365 1.38 -12.70 -13.23
CA GLU A 365 2.45 -11.97 -13.91
C GLU A 365 3.79 -11.99 -13.14
N LEU A 366 3.74 -11.81 -11.81
CA LEU A 366 4.93 -11.83 -10.95
C LEU A 366 5.55 -13.24 -10.86
N LYS A 367 4.71 -14.28 -10.81
CA LYS A 367 5.18 -15.68 -10.83
C LYS A 367 5.87 -16.00 -12.15
N ASP A 368 5.30 -15.58 -13.28
CA ASP A 368 5.88 -15.77 -14.61
C ASP A 368 7.20 -15.02 -14.77
N PHE A 369 7.32 -13.82 -14.20
CA PHE A 369 8.60 -13.10 -14.14
C PHE A 369 9.66 -13.89 -13.39
N LEU A 370 9.37 -14.36 -12.18
CA LEU A 370 10.31 -15.14 -11.38
C LEU A 370 10.73 -16.44 -12.05
N LYS A 371 9.78 -17.13 -12.72
CA LYS A 371 10.05 -18.32 -13.52
C LYS A 371 11.03 -18.01 -14.66
N ARG A 372 10.77 -16.96 -15.44
CA ARG A 372 11.68 -16.52 -16.51
C ARG A 372 13.09 -16.19 -16.00
N VAL A 373 13.19 -15.54 -14.84
CA VAL A 373 14.49 -15.23 -14.21
C VAL A 373 15.22 -16.52 -13.83
N SER A 374 14.52 -17.51 -13.23
CA SER A 374 15.13 -18.78 -12.83
C SER A 374 15.61 -19.64 -14.02
N GLU A 375 14.93 -19.55 -15.14
CA GLU A 375 15.25 -20.30 -16.37
C GLU A 375 16.32 -19.60 -17.23
N ASN A 376 16.57 -18.30 -16.99
CA ASN A 376 17.46 -17.52 -17.84
C ASN A 376 18.93 -17.74 -17.45
N LYS A 377 19.70 -18.35 -18.38
CA LYS A 377 21.13 -18.61 -18.26
C LYS A 377 22.01 -17.55 -18.97
N ASP A 378 21.41 -16.43 -19.41
CA ASP A 378 22.11 -15.41 -20.18
C ASP A 378 23.09 -14.61 -19.30
N LYS A 379 24.38 -14.83 -19.48
CA LYS A 379 25.48 -14.18 -18.72
C LYS A 379 25.64 -12.68 -19.02
N LYS A 380 24.93 -12.11 -20.00
CA LYS A 380 25.07 -10.70 -20.40
C LYS A 380 24.22 -9.74 -19.52
N LYS A 381 23.31 -10.27 -18.74
CA LYS A 381 22.40 -9.50 -17.91
C LYS A 381 22.84 -9.55 -16.45
N GLU A 382 22.87 -8.39 -15.80
CA GLU A 382 23.16 -8.31 -14.37
C GLU A 382 21.91 -8.67 -13.58
N PHE A 383 22.04 -9.68 -12.73
CA PHE A 383 21.01 -10.08 -11.79
C PHE A 383 21.41 -9.63 -10.39
N GLU A 384 20.50 -9.04 -9.68
CA GLU A 384 20.64 -8.92 -8.24
C GLU A 384 19.49 -9.70 -7.60
N ILE A 385 19.82 -10.74 -6.84
CA ILE A 385 18.84 -11.57 -6.14
C ILE A 385 19.20 -11.51 -4.65
N ILE A 386 18.21 -11.08 -3.85
CA ILE A 386 18.26 -11.11 -2.39
C ILE A 386 17.07 -11.97 -1.94
N GLY A 387 17.36 -13.18 -1.47
CA GLY A 387 16.36 -14.13 -1.02
C GLY A 387 15.45 -14.67 -2.12
N ASN A 388 14.40 -15.40 -1.70
CA ASN A 388 13.40 -16.03 -2.57
C ASN A 388 12.00 -15.46 -2.29
N PHE A 389 11.15 -15.47 -3.33
CA PHE A 389 9.75 -15.08 -3.25
C PHE A 389 8.83 -16.26 -3.00
#